data_80a7e13994be76debc2e7a997546d0a2
#
_entry.id   80a7e13994be76debc2e7a997546d0a2
#
_cell.length_a   1.000
_cell.length_b   1.000
_cell.length_c   1.000
_cell.angle_alpha   90.00
_cell.angle_beta   90.00
_cell.angle_gamma   90.00
#
_symmetry.space_group_name_H-M   'P 1'
#
loop_
_entity.id
_entity.type
_entity.pdbx_description
1 polymer ?
#
loop_
_entity_poly.entity_id
_entity_poly.type
_entity_poly.pdbx_seq_one_letter_code
_entity_poly.pdbx_strand_id
1 'polypeptide(L)'
;MGTASADKRLVQGDSHTGIPQIQERGIAMINREAFFREYNMEQEEFEAAGISWEELAAIYDNYLSMEEELKSIGKDFVNDYLYDIEKAGIHSYRYRTKDPGHLLEKIIRKRNEHPERFARIDRTNFYKYITDLIGIRVFFLYREDWIYFHRYITTVFENDPGLYVENRIDDFDEDKSHYYIAERPKVYRRNGDSRIYDESLIDIKSDGIYRSLHYIIKYKGYYVEIQGRTLFEEGWSEIDHDIVYPYFKDDVMLKDFSTLLNRLSGMADEMSSYFRRMRSAKEEWERQIEEAESKGKTEREDRQNDQICENGG
;
A
#
# COMPACT_ATOMS: atom_id res chain seq x y z
N MET A 1 -12.56 15.72 -33.44
CA MET A 1 -12.64 14.67 -32.41
C MET A 1 -11.28 14.64 -31.73
N GLY A 2 -11.13 15.37 -30.63
CA GLY A 2 -9.90 15.55 -29.91
C GLY A 2 -9.95 14.72 -28.63
N THR A 3 -9.09 13.72 -28.54
CA THR A 3 -8.87 12.95 -27.31
C THR A 3 -8.12 13.84 -26.33
N ALA A 4 -8.82 14.29 -25.30
CA ALA A 4 -8.19 14.96 -24.17
C ALA A 4 -7.41 13.95 -23.37
N SER A 5 -6.08 13.97 -23.53
CA SER A 5 -5.14 13.31 -22.61
C SER A 5 -5.28 13.95 -21.24
N ALA A 6 -5.87 13.23 -20.31
CA ALA A 6 -5.93 13.67 -18.91
C ALA A 6 -4.52 13.55 -18.31
N ASP A 7 -3.88 14.69 -18.16
CA ASP A 7 -2.63 14.84 -17.43
C ASP A 7 -2.87 14.53 -15.94
N LYS A 8 -2.68 13.26 -15.56
CA LYS A 8 -2.81 12.81 -14.18
C LYS A 8 -1.55 13.21 -13.41
N ARG A 9 -1.63 14.37 -12.75
CA ARG A 9 -0.54 14.96 -11.96
C ARG A 9 -0.14 14.05 -10.80
N LEU A 10 1.16 13.80 -10.69
CA LEU A 10 1.83 13.34 -9.48
C LEU A 10 1.46 14.25 -8.30
N VAL A 11 0.77 13.72 -7.32
CA VAL A 11 0.56 14.39 -6.04
C VAL A 11 1.73 14.02 -5.14
N GLN A 12 2.72 14.88 -5.11
CA GLN A 12 3.78 14.84 -4.11
C GLN A 12 3.18 15.30 -2.79
N GLY A 13 2.99 14.40 -1.84
CA GLY A 13 2.45 14.73 -0.53
C GLY A 13 3.54 15.30 0.35
N ASP A 14 3.51 16.61 0.58
CA ASP A 14 4.31 17.24 1.65
C ASP A 14 3.69 16.90 3.01
N SER A 15 4.37 16.06 3.78
CA SER A 15 4.05 15.81 5.18
C SER A 15 4.57 16.97 6.03
N HIS A 16 3.71 17.94 6.35
CA HIS A 16 4.01 18.97 7.33
C HIS A 16 3.53 18.55 8.72
N THR A 17 4.39 17.86 9.45
CA THR A 17 4.38 17.86 10.90
C THR A 17 5.84 18.03 11.33
N GLY A 18 6.26 19.30 11.48
CA GLY A 18 7.63 19.59 11.82
C GLY A 18 7.84 19.63 13.32
N ILE A 19 8.68 18.74 13.84
CA ILE A 19 9.31 18.91 15.14
C ILE A 19 10.13 20.21 15.11
N PRO A 20 10.04 21.12 16.12
CA PRO A 20 10.85 22.32 16.16
C PRO A 20 12.34 21.96 16.12
N GLN A 21 13.02 22.24 15.03
CA GLN A 21 14.46 22.08 14.92
C GLN A 21 15.15 23.26 15.61
N ILE A 22 15.94 22.99 16.63
CA ILE A 22 16.87 23.95 17.18
C ILE A 22 18.12 23.94 16.28
N GLN A 23 18.21 24.89 15.36
CA GLN A 23 19.37 25.06 14.49
C GLN A 23 20.54 25.69 15.29
N GLU A 24 21.40 24.85 15.84
CA GLU A 24 22.82 25.19 15.97
C GLU A 24 23.61 24.49 14.84
N ARG A 25 24.53 25.23 14.24
CA ARG A 25 25.25 24.82 13.02
C ARG A 25 25.93 23.46 13.24
N GLY A 26 25.41 22.41 12.64
CA GLY A 26 26.15 21.18 12.46
C GLY A 26 25.39 19.86 12.61
N ILE A 27 24.37 19.76 13.44
CA ILE A 27 23.59 18.50 13.63
C ILE A 27 22.18 18.90 14.06
N ALA A 28 21.17 18.43 13.35
CA ALA A 28 19.78 18.56 13.79
C ALA A 28 19.56 17.60 14.97
N MET A 29 19.73 18.10 16.19
CA MET A 29 19.52 17.29 17.39
C MET A 29 18.01 17.18 17.66
N ILE A 30 17.48 15.96 17.51
CA ILE A 30 16.13 15.67 17.96
C ILE A 30 16.01 15.90 19.46
N ASN A 31 15.01 16.70 19.88
CA ASN A 31 14.77 16.97 21.29
C ASN A 31 14.01 15.82 21.94
N ARG A 32 14.60 15.17 22.95
CA ARG A 32 14.02 14.01 23.64
C ARG A 32 12.66 14.31 24.27
N GLU A 33 12.53 15.42 24.97
CA GLU A 33 11.28 15.77 25.66
C GLU A 33 10.14 16.08 24.68
N ALA A 34 10.48 16.72 23.54
CA ALA A 34 9.53 16.95 22.47
C ALA A 34 9.06 15.63 21.84
N PHE A 35 9.99 14.72 21.56
CA PHE A 35 9.70 13.39 21.02
C PHE A 35 8.78 12.59 21.97
N PHE A 36 9.12 12.50 23.25
CA PHE A 36 8.31 11.77 24.23
C PHE A 36 6.89 12.30 24.32
N ARG A 37 6.71 13.63 24.25
CA ARG A 37 5.39 14.26 24.27
C ARG A 37 4.61 14.01 22.97
N GLU A 38 5.27 14.13 21.82
CA GLU A 38 4.63 13.99 20.51
C GLU A 38 4.16 12.55 20.26
N TYR A 39 4.97 11.56 20.64
CA TYR A 39 4.65 10.14 20.46
C TYR A 39 3.97 9.51 21.68
N ASN A 40 3.65 10.29 22.71
CA ASN A 40 3.09 9.79 23.98
C ASN A 40 3.90 8.61 24.52
N MET A 41 5.25 8.75 24.46
CA MET A 41 6.21 7.72 24.86
C MET A 41 6.39 7.74 26.37
N GLU A 42 6.11 6.61 27.03
CA GLU A 42 6.37 6.47 28.47
C GLU A 42 7.86 6.18 28.72
N GLN A 43 8.37 6.64 29.85
CA GLN A 43 9.79 6.45 30.23
C GLN A 43 10.12 4.96 30.34
N GLU A 44 9.22 4.18 30.93
CA GLU A 44 9.37 2.73 31.12
C GLU A 44 9.43 1.98 29.79
N GLU A 45 8.63 2.39 28.80
CA GLU A 45 8.62 1.83 27.44
C GLU A 45 9.95 2.09 26.73
N PHE A 46 10.49 3.30 26.84
CA PHE A 46 11.78 3.64 26.29
C PHE A 46 12.93 2.84 26.95
N GLU A 47 12.93 2.75 28.29
CA GLU A 47 13.96 2.01 29.05
C GLU A 47 13.94 0.50 28.72
N ALA A 48 12.75 -0.08 28.57
CA ALA A 48 12.57 -1.48 28.21
C ALA A 48 13.17 -1.83 26.84
N ALA A 49 13.16 -0.87 25.89
CA ALA A 49 13.73 -1.07 24.57
C ALA A 49 15.27 -1.26 24.57
N GLY A 50 15.96 -0.88 25.69
CA GLY A 50 17.39 -1.10 25.86
C GLY A 50 18.27 -0.44 24.79
N ILE A 51 17.87 0.76 24.31
CA ILE A 51 18.62 1.58 23.36
C ILE A 51 18.84 2.97 23.98
N SER A 52 20.03 3.52 23.84
CA SER A 52 20.30 4.86 24.37
C SER A 52 19.70 5.95 23.50
N TRP A 53 19.42 7.11 24.11
CA TRP A 53 18.94 8.26 23.35
C TRP A 53 19.96 8.75 22.33
N GLU A 54 21.26 8.68 22.66
CA GLU A 54 22.35 9.06 21.78
C GLU A 54 22.40 8.16 20.52
N GLU A 55 22.10 6.86 20.67
CA GLU A 55 22.01 5.95 19.53
C GLU A 55 20.81 6.25 18.66
N LEU A 56 19.63 6.53 19.26
CA LEU A 56 18.45 6.95 18.53
C LEU A 56 18.68 8.27 17.78
N ALA A 57 19.31 9.25 18.41
CA ALA A 57 19.67 10.51 17.77
C ALA A 57 20.62 10.29 16.58
N ALA A 58 21.58 9.38 16.72
CA ALA A 58 22.49 9.05 15.65
C ALA A 58 21.79 8.28 14.49
N ILE A 59 20.79 7.44 14.78
CA ILE A 59 19.92 6.83 13.76
C ILE A 59 19.13 7.92 13.04
N TYR A 60 18.57 8.88 13.77
CA TYR A 60 17.83 10.01 13.21
C TYR A 60 18.67 10.80 12.20
N ASP A 61 19.87 11.22 12.62
CA ASP A 61 20.77 12.00 11.77
C ASP A 61 21.23 11.23 10.54
N ASN A 62 21.54 9.93 10.70
CA ASN A 62 21.89 9.07 9.58
C ASN A 62 20.72 8.92 8.59
N TYR A 63 19.51 8.70 9.12
CA TYR A 63 18.31 8.62 8.27
C TYR A 63 18.08 9.91 7.48
N LEU A 64 18.22 11.09 8.09
CA LEU A 64 18.10 12.37 7.40
C LEU A 64 19.14 12.51 6.27
N SER A 65 20.36 12.01 6.48
CA SER A 65 21.39 12.02 5.44
C SER A 65 21.08 11.12 4.24
N MET A 66 20.24 10.08 4.44
CA MET A 66 19.81 9.13 3.42
C MET A 66 18.49 9.53 2.74
N GLU A 67 17.78 10.51 3.25
CA GLU A 67 16.39 10.80 2.85
C GLU A 67 16.25 11.08 1.35
N GLU A 68 17.15 11.85 0.77
CA GLU A 68 17.12 12.15 -0.67
C GLU A 68 17.41 10.91 -1.54
N GLU A 69 18.30 10.01 -1.09
CA GLU A 69 18.51 8.72 -1.75
C GLU A 69 17.26 7.87 -1.69
N LEU A 70 16.61 7.76 -0.52
CA LEU A 70 15.38 7.00 -0.34
C LEU A 70 14.23 7.55 -1.19
N LYS A 71 14.08 8.89 -1.27
CA LYS A 71 13.10 9.55 -2.16
C LYS A 71 13.37 9.21 -3.63
N SER A 72 14.64 9.24 -4.05
CA SER A 72 15.02 8.89 -5.42
C SER A 72 14.69 7.43 -5.73
N ILE A 73 14.99 6.51 -4.82
CA ILE A 73 14.67 5.09 -4.98
C ILE A 73 13.16 4.86 -5.07
N GLY A 74 12.37 5.53 -4.23
CA GLY A 74 10.91 5.47 -4.31
C GLY A 74 10.37 5.97 -5.65
N LYS A 75 10.94 7.06 -6.18
CA LYS A 75 10.61 7.58 -7.52
C LYS A 75 10.98 6.59 -8.63
N ASP A 76 12.17 6.00 -8.55
CA ASP A 76 12.63 5.02 -9.52
C ASP A 76 11.72 3.79 -9.53
N PHE A 77 11.36 3.28 -8.35
CA PHE A 77 10.43 2.14 -8.23
C PHE A 77 9.09 2.43 -8.92
N VAL A 78 8.53 3.61 -8.68
CA VAL A 78 7.28 4.02 -9.30
C VAL A 78 7.40 4.12 -10.81
N ASN A 79 8.48 4.71 -11.32
CA ASN A 79 8.73 4.83 -12.75
C ASN A 79 8.94 3.47 -13.43
N ASP A 80 9.65 2.56 -12.76
CA ASP A 80 10.00 1.26 -13.34
C ASP A 80 8.80 0.29 -13.34
N TYR A 81 7.91 0.37 -12.32
CA TYR A 81 6.90 -0.66 -12.09
C TYR A 81 5.46 -0.15 -12.01
N LEU A 82 5.19 1.10 -11.67
CA LEU A 82 3.83 1.60 -11.45
C LEU A 82 3.41 2.71 -12.43
N TYR A 83 4.31 3.17 -13.30
CA TYR A 83 4.00 4.22 -14.28
C TYR A 83 2.83 3.81 -15.19
N ASP A 84 2.83 2.57 -15.66
CA ASP A 84 1.71 1.99 -16.40
C ASP A 84 0.68 1.41 -15.43
N ILE A 85 -0.25 2.26 -15.00
CA ILE A 85 -1.27 1.92 -14.00
C ILE A 85 -2.25 0.84 -14.50
N GLU A 86 -2.52 0.77 -15.79
CA GLU A 86 -3.40 -0.25 -16.39
C GLU A 86 -2.75 -1.63 -16.31
N LYS A 87 -1.47 -1.72 -16.69
CA LYS A 87 -0.68 -2.94 -16.58
C LYS A 87 -0.53 -3.41 -15.14
N ALA A 88 -0.35 -2.48 -14.20
CA ALA A 88 -0.25 -2.78 -12.78
C ALA A 88 -1.62 -3.13 -12.15
N GLY A 89 -2.74 -2.86 -12.83
CA GLY A 89 -4.09 -3.11 -12.32
C GLY A 89 -4.49 -2.19 -11.17
N ILE A 90 -4.02 -0.93 -11.18
CA ILE A 90 -4.30 0.06 -10.15
C ILE A 90 -4.98 1.30 -10.74
N HIS A 91 -5.65 2.08 -9.89
CA HIS A 91 -6.25 3.36 -10.28
C HIS A 91 -5.23 4.49 -10.23
N SER A 92 -4.44 4.56 -9.16
CA SER A 92 -3.42 5.58 -8.93
C SER A 92 -2.46 5.13 -7.82
N TYR A 93 -1.42 5.91 -7.60
CA TYR A 93 -0.44 5.64 -6.55
C TYR A 93 0.08 6.95 -5.93
N ARG A 94 0.67 6.83 -4.73
CA ARG A 94 1.52 7.85 -4.12
C ARG A 94 2.70 7.17 -3.41
N TYR A 95 3.82 7.88 -3.24
CA TYR A 95 4.97 7.36 -2.49
C TYR A 95 5.49 8.41 -1.51
N ARG A 96 6.13 7.95 -0.46
CA ARG A 96 6.77 8.79 0.55
C ARG A 96 7.93 8.07 1.21
N THR A 97 8.84 8.80 1.80
CA THR A 97 9.76 8.28 2.82
C THR A 97 9.06 8.30 4.19
N LYS A 98 9.52 7.45 5.09
CA LYS A 98 9.02 7.39 6.47
C LYS A 98 9.38 8.67 7.21
N ASP A 99 8.47 9.17 8.04
CA ASP A 99 8.80 10.25 8.96
C ASP A 99 9.91 9.81 9.93
N PRO A 100 10.96 10.64 10.17
CA PRO A 100 12.09 10.25 10.99
C PRO A 100 11.73 10.04 12.47
N GLY A 101 10.76 10.76 13.02
CA GLY A 101 10.28 10.55 14.37
C GLY A 101 9.49 9.23 14.48
N HIS A 102 8.61 8.92 13.51
CA HIS A 102 7.94 7.64 13.45
C HIS A 102 8.90 6.45 13.21
N LEU A 103 10.08 6.70 12.60
CA LEU A 103 11.13 5.69 12.53
C LEU A 103 11.64 5.32 13.93
N LEU A 104 11.96 6.33 14.77
CA LEU A 104 12.46 6.09 16.12
C LEU A 104 11.40 5.41 17.01
N GLU A 105 10.15 5.88 16.95
CA GLU A 105 9.03 5.24 17.66
C GLU A 105 8.93 3.75 17.28
N LYS A 106 8.96 3.46 15.96
CA LYS A 106 8.90 2.08 15.47
C LYS A 106 10.08 1.24 15.96
N ILE A 107 11.28 1.78 16.03
CA ILE A 107 12.46 1.06 16.55
C ILE A 107 12.26 0.70 18.04
N ILE A 108 11.82 1.66 18.86
CA ILE A 108 11.56 1.44 20.29
C ILE A 108 10.50 0.33 20.44
N ARG A 109 9.37 0.48 19.80
CA ARG A 109 8.27 -0.48 19.83
C ARG A 109 8.70 -1.88 19.38
N LYS A 110 9.44 -1.99 18.25
CA LYS A 110 9.91 -3.28 17.72
C LYS A 110 10.93 -3.95 18.63
N ARG A 111 11.78 -3.19 19.31
CA ARG A 111 12.72 -3.76 20.29
C ARG A 111 11.99 -4.30 21.52
N ASN A 112 10.86 -3.68 21.92
CA ASN A 112 10.01 -4.18 23.00
C ASN A 112 9.20 -5.43 22.58
N GLU A 113 8.61 -5.42 21.37
CA GLU A 113 7.81 -6.54 20.87
C GLU A 113 8.62 -7.78 20.52
N HIS A 114 9.82 -7.60 19.95
CA HIS A 114 10.65 -8.66 19.38
C HIS A 114 12.14 -8.42 19.66
N PRO A 115 12.58 -8.43 20.92
CA PRO A 115 13.96 -8.10 21.29
C PRO A 115 14.98 -9.04 20.63
N GLU A 116 14.66 -10.33 20.46
CA GLU A 116 15.51 -11.33 19.83
C GLU A 116 15.96 -10.92 18.41
N ARG A 117 15.10 -10.18 17.69
CA ARG A 117 15.35 -9.75 16.31
C ARG A 117 15.91 -8.33 16.25
N PHE A 118 15.33 -7.41 17.04
CA PHE A 118 15.56 -5.97 16.88
C PHE A 118 16.54 -5.36 17.88
N ALA A 119 17.03 -6.13 18.89
CA ALA A 119 18.02 -5.62 19.84
C ALA A 119 19.35 -5.18 19.21
N ARG A 120 19.68 -5.69 18.03
CA ARG A 120 20.91 -5.39 17.29
C ARG A 120 20.83 -4.15 16.40
N ILE A 121 19.67 -3.48 16.34
CA ILE A 121 19.51 -2.27 15.51
C ILE A 121 20.39 -1.16 16.07
N ASP A 122 21.16 -0.56 15.17
CA ASP A 122 22.01 0.59 15.42
C ASP A 122 22.00 1.56 14.23
N ARG A 123 22.76 2.65 14.35
CA ARG A 123 22.90 3.70 13.31
C ARG A 123 23.42 3.19 11.97
N THR A 124 24.10 2.04 11.92
CA THR A 124 24.76 1.52 10.71
C THR A 124 23.92 0.49 9.97
N ASN A 125 22.88 -0.07 10.61
CA ASN A 125 22.15 -1.22 10.09
C ASN A 125 20.63 -1.11 10.11
N PHE A 126 20.02 -0.05 10.68
CA PHE A 126 18.57 0.07 10.87
C PHE A 126 17.78 -0.16 9.57
N TYR A 127 18.33 0.23 8.40
CA TYR A 127 17.70 0.06 7.09
C TYR A 127 17.57 -1.41 6.65
N LYS A 128 18.33 -2.31 7.29
CA LYS A 128 18.23 -3.77 7.06
C LYS A 128 17.06 -4.41 7.81
N TYR A 129 16.58 -3.76 8.86
CA TYR A 129 15.53 -4.26 9.74
C TYR A 129 14.18 -3.57 9.53
N ILE A 130 14.20 -2.28 9.18
CA ILE A 130 13.00 -1.48 9.00
C ILE A 130 12.59 -1.51 7.54
N THR A 131 11.47 -2.17 7.26
CA THR A 131 11.03 -2.51 5.91
C THR A 131 10.15 -1.46 5.24
N ASP A 132 9.83 -0.36 5.93
CA ASP A 132 8.93 0.70 5.49
C ASP A 132 9.57 2.10 5.43
N LEU A 133 10.91 2.16 5.25
CA LEU A 133 11.61 3.43 5.03
C LEU A 133 11.14 4.12 3.74
N ILE A 134 10.78 3.34 2.74
CA ILE A 134 10.14 3.77 1.50
C ILE A 134 8.75 3.15 1.48
N GLY A 135 7.73 4.00 1.53
CA GLY A 135 6.34 3.58 1.48
C GLY A 135 5.68 3.96 0.17
N ILE A 136 5.01 3.02 -0.47
CA ILE A 136 4.19 3.25 -1.66
C ILE A 136 2.75 2.86 -1.33
N ARG A 137 1.82 3.72 -1.65
CA ARG A 137 0.40 3.39 -1.61
C ARG A 137 -0.12 3.25 -3.02
N VAL A 138 -0.77 2.15 -3.31
CA VAL A 138 -1.50 1.91 -4.56
C VAL A 138 -3.00 1.89 -4.27
N PHE A 139 -3.78 2.52 -5.12
CA PHE A 139 -5.20 2.69 -4.93
C PHE A 139 -5.99 1.90 -5.95
N PHE A 140 -7.01 1.21 -5.48
CA PHE A 140 -7.96 0.48 -6.31
C PHE A 140 -9.28 1.25 -6.40
N LEU A 141 -9.93 1.17 -7.55
CA LEU A 141 -11.29 1.67 -7.69
C LEU A 141 -12.30 0.68 -7.11
N TYR A 142 -12.03 -0.60 -7.24
CA TYR A 142 -12.84 -1.68 -6.72
C TYR A 142 -12.01 -2.60 -5.84
N ARG A 143 -12.58 -3.11 -4.77
CA ARG A 143 -11.86 -3.99 -3.84
C ARG A 143 -11.42 -5.31 -4.48
N GLU A 144 -12.10 -5.76 -5.55
CA GLU A 144 -11.74 -6.97 -6.29
C GLU A 144 -10.48 -6.79 -7.16
N ASP A 145 -10.04 -5.56 -7.41
CA ASP A 145 -8.87 -5.28 -8.27
C ASP A 145 -7.54 -5.73 -7.64
N TRP A 146 -7.55 -6.07 -6.35
CA TRP A 146 -6.38 -6.60 -5.66
C TRP A 146 -5.74 -7.79 -6.39
N ILE A 147 -6.54 -8.64 -7.02
CA ILE A 147 -6.04 -9.85 -7.69
C ILE A 147 -5.20 -9.53 -8.92
N TYR A 148 -5.54 -8.46 -9.65
CA TYR A 148 -4.76 -8.02 -10.81
C TYR A 148 -3.41 -7.47 -10.36
N PHE A 149 -3.41 -6.64 -9.32
CA PHE A 149 -2.19 -6.12 -8.72
C PHE A 149 -1.32 -7.23 -8.11
N HIS A 150 -1.93 -8.18 -7.40
CA HIS A 150 -1.22 -9.33 -6.83
C HIS A 150 -0.51 -10.14 -7.92
N ARG A 151 -1.22 -10.47 -8.99
CA ARG A 151 -0.64 -11.21 -10.13
C ARG A 151 0.49 -10.42 -10.78
N TYR A 152 0.31 -9.12 -10.95
CA TYR A 152 1.35 -8.25 -11.50
C TYR A 152 2.62 -8.30 -10.64
N ILE A 153 2.52 -8.01 -9.35
CA ILE A 153 3.67 -7.99 -8.43
C ILE A 153 4.37 -9.34 -8.37
N THR A 154 3.63 -10.43 -8.26
CA THR A 154 4.21 -11.79 -8.17
C THR A 154 4.74 -12.32 -9.50
N THR A 155 4.42 -11.67 -10.63
CA THR A 155 5.02 -11.96 -11.93
C THR A 155 6.31 -11.17 -12.16
N VAL A 156 6.36 -9.93 -11.65
CA VAL A 156 7.50 -9.02 -11.87
C VAL A 156 8.65 -9.31 -10.90
N PHE A 157 8.34 -9.68 -9.66
CA PHE A 157 9.34 -9.93 -8.62
C PHE A 157 9.40 -11.42 -8.25
N GLU A 158 10.61 -11.92 -8.07
CA GLU A 158 10.83 -13.26 -7.51
C GLU A 158 10.10 -13.40 -6.16
N ASN A 159 9.37 -14.51 -5.99
CA ASN A 159 8.62 -14.80 -4.77
C ASN A 159 9.04 -16.17 -4.23
N ASP A 160 10.20 -16.23 -3.62
CA ASP A 160 10.75 -17.42 -2.96
C ASP A 160 10.70 -17.24 -1.44
N PRO A 161 9.99 -18.13 -0.69
CA PRO A 161 9.99 -18.08 0.78
C PRO A 161 11.39 -18.10 1.42
N GLY A 162 12.39 -18.68 0.75
CA GLY A 162 13.79 -18.65 1.20
C GLY A 162 14.39 -17.24 1.27
N LEU A 163 13.83 -16.28 0.53
CA LEU A 163 14.27 -14.89 0.50
C LEU A 163 13.55 -14.00 1.52
N TYR A 164 12.54 -14.53 2.23
CA TYR A 164 11.79 -13.72 3.20
C TYR A 164 12.65 -13.30 4.38
N VAL A 165 12.50 -12.05 4.79
CA VAL A 165 13.24 -11.41 5.90
C VAL A 165 13.19 -12.24 7.19
N GLU A 166 12.07 -12.90 7.47
CA GLU A 166 11.90 -13.76 8.64
C GLU A 166 12.79 -15.00 8.62
N ASN A 167 13.19 -15.47 7.43
CA ASN A 167 14.08 -16.63 7.23
C ASN A 167 15.55 -16.22 7.06
N ARG A 168 15.86 -14.91 6.99
CA ARG A 168 17.18 -14.34 6.71
C ARG A 168 17.59 -13.23 7.68
N ILE A 169 17.30 -13.39 8.97
CA ILE A 169 17.49 -12.35 9.99
C ILE A 169 18.94 -11.82 10.04
N ASP A 170 19.93 -12.68 9.85
CA ASP A 170 21.35 -12.35 9.91
C ASP A 170 22.04 -12.28 8.52
N ASP A 171 21.28 -12.47 7.43
CA ASP A 171 21.80 -12.53 6.06
C ASP A 171 21.07 -11.53 5.17
N PHE A 172 21.38 -10.24 5.37
CA PHE A 172 20.86 -9.20 4.49
C PHE A 172 21.53 -9.28 3.13
N ASP A 173 20.73 -9.31 2.07
CA ASP A 173 21.22 -9.32 0.70
C ASP A 173 21.79 -7.96 0.31
N GLU A 174 23.12 -7.86 0.20
CA GLU A 174 23.84 -6.64 -0.19
C GLU A 174 23.79 -6.39 -1.71
N ASP A 175 23.33 -7.34 -2.53
CA ASP A 175 23.20 -7.15 -3.97
C ASP A 175 22.07 -6.14 -4.28
N LYS A 176 22.48 -4.97 -4.76
CA LYS A 176 21.56 -3.89 -5.13
C LYS A 176 20.81 -4.15 -6.44
N SER A 177 21.19 -5.18 -7.21
CA SER A 177 20.54 -5.57 -8.46
C SER A 177 19.55 -6.74 -8.32
N HIS A 178 19.52 -7.39 -7.17
CA HIS A 178 18.60 -8.48 -6.88
C HIS A 178 17.30 -7.94 -6.28
N TYR A 179 16.19 -8.08 -7.02
CA TYR A 179 14.85 -7.57 -6.68
C TYR A 179 13.88 -8.72 -6.45
N TYR A 180 13.28 -8.79 -5.26
CA TYR A 180 12.41 -9.89 -4.87
C TYR A 180 11.37 -9.47 -3.82
N ILE A 181 10.35 -10.29 -3.63
CA ILE A 181 9.37 -10.16 -2.55
C ILE A 181 10.03 -10.64 -1.26
N ALA A 182 10.24 -9.73 -0.32
CA ALA A 182 11.00 -9.97 0.91
C ALA A 182 10.16 -10.41 2.11
N GLU A 183 8.84 -10.43 2.00
CA GLU A 183 7.92 -11.03 2.97
C GLU A 183 6.76 -11.69 2.22
N ARG A 184 6.18 -12.75 2.80
CA ARG A 184 4.96 -13.32 2.26
C ARG A 184 3.89 -12.21 2.13
N PRO A 185 3.32 -11.99 0.93
CA PRO A 185 2.26 -11.02 0.75
C PRO A 185 1.11 -11.26 1.72
N LYS A 186 0.60 -10.20 2.33
CA LYS A 186 -0.46 -10.30 3.33
C LYS A 186 -1.56 -9.26 3.11
N VAL A 187 -2.77 -9.59 3.54
CA VAL A 187 -3.90 -8.68 3.58
C VAL A 187 -4.44 -8.59 4.99
N TYR A 188 -4.57 -7.39 5.49
CA TYR A 188 -5.38 -7.11 6.67
C TYR A 188 -6.83 -6.96 6.23
N ARG A 189 -7.70 -7.74 6.85
CA ARG A 189 -9.11 -7.78 6.51
C ARG A 189 -9.94 -7.29 7.69
N ARG A 190 -10.85 -6.37 7.43
CA ARG A 190 -11.82 -5.91 8.41
C ARG A 190 -12.80 -7.02 8.76
N ASN A 191 -13.27 -7.05 10.02
CA ASN A 191 -14.31 -7.96 10.46
C ASN A 191 -15.61 -7.69 9.70
N GLY A 192 -16.20 -8.75 9.14
CA GLY A 192 -17.44 -8.66 8.36
C GLY A 192 -17.27 -8.40 6.87
N ASP A 193 -16.06 -8.14 6.38
CA ASP A 193 -15.81 -8.06 4.95
C ASP A 193 -16.12 -9.39 4.26
N SER A 194 -16.62 -9.31 3.01
CA SER A 194 -16.82 -10.48 2.18
C SER A 194 -15.48 -11.17 1.89
N ARG A 195 -15.53 -12.49 1.71
CA ARG A 195 -14.36 -13.31 1.38
C ARG A 195 -13.99 -13.15 -0.10
N ILE A 196 -13.29 -12.06 -0.43
CA ILE A 196 -12.79 -11.80 -1.78
C ILE A 196 -11.32 -12.21 -1.97
N TYR A 197 -10.62 -12.49 -0.88
CA TYR A 197 -9.20 -12.85 -0.89
C TYR A 197 -9.04 -14.37 -0.92
N ASP A 198 -8.08 -14.84 -1.72
CA ASP A 198 -7.73 -16.26 -1.84
C ASP A 198 -6.56 -16.58 -0.90
N GLU A 199 -6.83 -17.39 0.12
CA GLU A 199 -5.85 -17.80 1.15
C GLU A 199 -4.69 -18.61 0.57
N SER A 200 -4.85 -19.19 -0.62
CA SER A 200 -3.74 -19.88 -1.30
C SER A 200 -2.71 -18.93 -1.89
N LEU A 201 -3.12 -17.70 -2.19
CA LEU A 201 -2.29 -16.67 -2.82
C LEU A 201 -1.70 -15.69 -1.83
N ILE A 202 -2.43 -15.34 -0.77
CA ILE A 202 -2.07 -14.28 0.15
C ILE A 202 -2.39 -14.65 1.60
N ASP A 203 -1.54 -14.24 2.54
CA ASP A 203 -1.77 -14.46 3.96
C ASP A 203 -2.83 -13.50 4.51
N ILE A 204 -3.91 -14.03 5.09
CA ILE A 204 -5.03 -13.22 5.59
C ILE A 204 -4.86 -12.98 7.08
N LYS A 205 -4.75 -11.70 7.46
CA LYS A 205 -4.77 -11.23 8.84
C LYS A 205 -6.12 -10.56 9.14
N SER A 206 -6.66 -10.78 10.32
CA SER A 206 -7.85 -10.07 10.80
C SER A 206 -7.41 -8.99 11.78
N ASP A 207 -7.76 -7.75 11.48
CA ASP A 207 -7.36 -6.56 12.28
C ASP A 207 -8.59 -5.79 12.82
N GLY A 208 -9.76 -6.35 12.77
CA GLY A 208 -10.97 -5.70 13.27
C GLY A 208 -11.52 -4.60 12.36
N ILE A 209 -10.82 -3.50 12.19
CA ILE A 209 -11.30 -2.32 11.42
C ILE A 209 -10.43 -2.00 10.19
N TYR A 210 -9.16 -2.37 10.20
CA TYR A 210 -8.20 -2.01 9.15
C TYR A 210 -8.28 -2.96 7.95
N ARG A 211 -8.12 -2.42 6.75
CA ARG A 211 -8.01 -3.19 5.51
C ARG A 211 -6.92 -2.63 4.62
N SER A 212 -5.93 -3.45 4.29
CA SER A 212 -4.86 -3.10 3.37
C SER A 212 -4.12 -4.35 2.90
N LEU A 213 -3.71 -4.35 1.62
CA LEU A 213 -2.73 -5.30 1.10
C LEU A 213 -1.32 -4.81 1.44
N HIS A 214 -0.42 -5.73 1.78
CA HIS A 214 0.96 -5.39 2.10
C HIS A 214 1.92 -6.28 1.34
N TYR A 215 2.88 -5.65 0.67
CA TYR A 215 4.03 -6.27 0.04
C TYR A 215 5.29 -5.58 0.52
N ILE A 216 6.34 -6.33 0.81
CA ILE A 216 7.67 -5.82 1.05
C ILE A 216 8.55 -6.29 -0.11
N ILE A 217 9.10 -5.34 -0.84
CA ILE A 217 9.96 -5.62 -2.01
C ILE A 217 11.37 -5.17 -1.69
N LYS A 218 12.37 -6.05 -1.90
CA LYS A 218 13.78 -5.66 -1.93
C LYS A 218 14.08 -5.00 -3.26
N TYR A 219 14.52 -3.75 -3.24
CA TYR A 219 14.81 -2.97 -4.44
C TYR A 219 15.97 -2.00 -4.20
N LYS A 220 16.97 -2.03 -5.06
CA LYS A 220 18.17 -1.17 -5.01
C LYS A 220 18.85 -1.10 -3.63
N GLY A 221 18.87 -2.21 -2.89
CA GLY A 221 19.53 -2.28 -1.59
C GLY A 221 18.65 -1.93 -0.38
N TYR A 222 17.40 -1.55 -0.60
CA TYR A 222 16.44 -1.19 0.45
C TYR A 222 15.16 -2.01 0.35
N TYR A 223 14.35 -1.95 1.40
CA TYR A 223 12.99 -2.45 1.35
C TYR A 223 12.01 -1.33 0.98
N VAL A 224 11.06 -1.68 0.13
CA VAL A 224 9.93 -0.83 -0.27
C VAL A 224 8.66 -1.50 0.22
N GLU A 225 7.94 -0.86 1.12
CA GLU A 225 6.60 -1.31 1.52
C GLU A 225 5.56 -0.81 0.52
N ILE A 226 4.76 -1.71 -0.04
CA ILE A 226 3.61 -1.34 -0.88
C ILE A 226 2.34 -1.65 -0.11
N GLN A 227 1.49 -0.64 0.09
CA GLN A 227 0.17 -0.75 0.69
C GLN A 227 -0.90 -0.57 -0.38
N GLY A 228 -1.74 -1.60 -0.59
CA GLY A 228 -2.86 -1.54 -1.54
C GLY A 228 -4.19 -1.33 -0.81
N ARG A 229 -4.94 -0.29 -1.19
CA ARG A 229 -6.22 0.10 -0.60
C ARG A 229 -7.18 0.57 -1.67
N THR A 230 -8.49 0.55 -1.38
CA THR A 230 -9.44 1.29 -2.20
C THR A 230 -9.36 2.80 -1.90
N LEU A 231 -9.89 3.62 -2.79
CA LEU A 231 -9.98 5.08 -2.57
C LEU A 231 -10.82 5.42 -1.33
N PHE A 232 -11.86 4.63 -1.03
CA PHE A 232 -12.70 4.86 0.14
C PHE A 232 -11.97 4.49 1.43
N GLU A 233 -11.21 3.40 1.42
CA GLU A 233 -10.41 2.97 2.56
C GLU A 233 -9.28 3.96 2.86
N GLU A 234 -8.63 4.50 1.82
CA GLU A 234 -7.62 5.53 2.00
C GLU A 234 -8.20 6.80 2.61
N GLY A 235 -9.39 7.23 2.14
CA GLY A 235 -10.06 8.41 2.69
C GLY A 235 -10.34 8.29 4.20
N TRP A 236 -10.84 7.14 4.64
CA TRP A 236 -11.00 6.87 6.06
C TRP A 236 -9.66 6.84 6.78
N SER A 237 -8.68 6.11 6.25
CA SER A 237 -7.39 5.89 6.91
C SER A 237 -6.59 7.19 7.10
N GLU A 238 -6.65 8.11 6.14
CA GLU A 238 -5.97 9.42 6.26
C GLU A 238 -6.67 10.29 7.33
N ILE A 239 -8.01 10.28 7.40
CA ILE A 239 -8.76 11.02 8.43
C ILE A 239 -8.50 10.44 9.82
N ASP A 240 -8.51 9.11 9.96
CA ASP A 240 -8.21 8.43 11.22
C ASP A 240 -6.80 8.77 11.71
N HIS A 241 -5.82 8.73 10.81
CA HIS A 241 -4.42 9.05 11.11
C HIS A 241 -4.20 10.53 11.45
N ASP A 242 -4.93 11.44 10.82
CA ASP A 242 -4.78 12.89 11.06
C ASP A 242 -5.47 13.34 12.36
N ILE A 243 -6.63 12.75 12.69
CA ILE A 243 -7.46 13.21 13.80
C ILE A 243 -7.30 12.33 15.04
N VAL A 244 -7.39 10.99 14.89
CA VAL A 244 -7.43 10.07 16.05
C VAL A 244 -6.04 9.69 16.50
N TYR A 245 -5.18 9.29 15.60
CA TYR A 245 -3.82 8.87 15.90
C TYR A 245 -2.81 9.99 15.57
N PRO A 246 -1.84 10.33 16.44
CA PRO A 246 -1.60 9.76 17.77
C PRO A 246 -2.31 10.50 18.92
N TYR A 247 -2.95 11.66 18.65
CA TYR A 247 -3.30 12.66 19.65
C TYR A 247 -4.55 12.29 20.48
N PHE A 248 -5.53 11.64 19.86
CA PHE A 248 -6.85 11.37 20.47
C PHE A 248 -7.17 9.88 20.53
N LYS A 249 -6.14 9.02 20.56
CA LYS A 249 -6.32 7.56 20.60
C LYS A 249 -7.14 7.05 21.78
N ASP A 250 -7.29 7.84 22.83
CA ASP A 250 -8.10 7.50 24.03
C ASP A 250 -9.43 8.23 24.09
N ASP A 251 -9.73 9.12 23.12
CA ASP A 251 -11.03 9.79 23.04
C ASP A 251 -12.08 8.84 22.45
N VAL A 252 -13.06 8.47 23.30
CA VAL A 252 -14.10 7.51 22.96
C VAL A 252 -14.99 8.02 21.82
N MET A 253 -15.34 9.32 21.82
CA MET A 253 -16.20 9.91 20.82
C MET A 253 -15.55 9.93 19.43
N LEU A 254 -14.28 10.33 19.37
CA LEU A 254 -13.51 10.34 18.09
C LEU A 254 -13.28 8.93 17.56
N LYS A 255 -13.02 7.96 18.43
CA LYS A 255 -12.97 6.54 18.05
C LYS A 255 -14.29 6.02 17.48
N ASP A 256 -15.41 6.38 18.09
CA ASP A 256 -16.75 5.98 17.61
C ASP A 256 -17.03 6.59 16.23
N PHE A 257 -16.70 7.88 16.01
CA PHE A 257 -16.83 8.52 14.71
C PHE A 257 -15.90 7.90 13.65
N SER A 258 -14.64 7.61 13.98
CA SER A 258 -13.72 6.93 13.08
C SER A 258 -14.25 5.53 12.72
N THR A 259 -14.78 4.79 13.70
CA THR A 259 -15.40 3.47 13.47
C THR A 259 -16.62 3.57 12.56
N LEU A 260 -17.46 4.59 12.74
CA LEU A 260 -18.60 4.83 11.86
C LEU A 260 -18.16 5.16 10.43
N LEU A 261 -17.17 6.04 10.28
CA LEU A 261 -16.61 6.40 8.97
C LEU A 261 -15.98 5.18 8.27
N ASN A 262 -15.30 4.32 9.02
CA ASN A 262 -14.77 3.04 8.51
C ASN A 262 -15.88 2.13 7.95
N ARG A 263 -17.02 2.02 8.64
CA ARG A 263 -18.17 1.26 8.15
C ARG A 263 -18.77 1.85 6.88
N LEU A 264 -18.90 3.18 6.81
CA LEU A 264 -19.37 3.89 5.60
C LEU A 264 -18.42 3.67 4.43
N SER A 265 -17.10 3.72 4.64
CA SER A 265 -16.07 3.39 3.65
C SER A 265 -16.28 1.96 3.10
N GLY A 266 -16.50 0.99 3.98
CA GLY A 266 -16.80 -0.39 3.58
C GLY A 266 -18.07 -0.55 2.77
N MET A 267 -19.15 0.15 3.15
CA MET A 267 -20.40 0.17 2.39
C MET A 267 -20.22 0.79 1.02
N ALA A 268 -19.43 1.88 0.91
CA ALA A 268 -19.11 2.50 -0.38
C ALA A 268 -18.36 1.56 -1.30
N ASP A 269 -17.39 0.79 -0.77
CA ASP A 269 -16.68 -0.25 -1.52
C ASP A 269 -17.60 -1.37 -2.01
N GLU A 270 -18.54 -1.81 -1.17
CA GLU A 270 -19.53 -2.84 -1.57
C GLU A 270 -20.44 -2.33 -2.67
N MET A 271 -20.92 -1.10 -2.56
CA MET A 271 -21.73 -0.46 -3.59
C MET A 271 -20.97 -0.30 -4.90
N SER A 272 -19.70 0.12 -4.86
CA SER A 272 -18.84 0.21 -6.06
C SER A 272 -18.72 -1.13 -6.76
N SER A 273 -18.47 -2.21 -6.02
CA SER A 273 -18.40 -3.58 -6.54
C SER A 273 -19.73 -4.03 -7.12
N TYR A 274 -20.84 -3.64 -6.52
CA TYR A 274 -22.19 -3.93 -7.02
C TYR A 274 -22.44 -3.22 -8.36
N PHE A 275 -22.14 -1.93 -8.47
CA PHE A 275 -22.27 -1.17 -9.72
C PHE A 275 -21.42 -1.76 -10.85
N ARG A 276 -20.19 -2.18 -10.55
CA ARG A 276 -19.34 -2.86 -11.53
C ARG A 276 -20.00 -4.14 -12.07
N ARG A 277 -20.55 -4.99 -11.19
CA ARG A 277 -21.25 -6.22 -11.60
C ARG A 277 -22.48 -5.92 -12.43
N MET A 278 -23.28 -4.91 -12.05
CA MET A 278 -24.45 -4.50 -12.84
C MET A 278 -24.05 -4.01 -14.23
N ARG A 279 -23.00 -3.21 -14.33
CA ARG A 279 -22.46 -2.73 -15.61
C ARG A 279 -22.05 -3.91 -16.50
N SER A 280 -21.26 -4.83 -15.97
CA SER A 280 -20.80 -5.99 -16.73
C SER A 280 -21.96 -6.89 -17.19
N ALA A 281 -22.98 -7.07 -16.35
CA ALA A 281 -24.17 -7.81 -16.72
C ALA A 281 -24.97 -7.12 -17.84
N LYS A 282 -25.04 -5.79 -17.81
CA LYS A 282 -25.71 -5.00 -18.86
C LYS A 282 -24.96 -5.09 -20.19
N GLU A 283 -23.63 -4.91 -20.17
CA GLU A 283 -22.77 -5.02 -21.36
C GLU A 283 -22.87 -6.42 -22.00
N GLU A 284 -22.90 -7.47 -21.19
CA GLU A 284 -23.09 -8.83 -21.64
C GLU A 284 -24.47 -9.05 -22.28
N TRP A 285 -25.53 -8.50 -21.67
CA TRP A 285 -26.88 -8.60 -22.20
C TRP A 285 -27.03 -7.86 -23.54
N GLU A 286 -26.45 -6.65 -23.65
CA GLU A 286 -26.44 -5.85 -24.90
C GLU A 286 -25.72 -6.62 -26.01
N ARG A 287 -24.56 -7.23 -25.72
CA ARG A 287 -23.83 -8.08 -26.67
C ARG A 287 -24.64 -9.27 -27.15
N GLN A 288 -25.36 -9.96 -26.26
CA GLN A 288 -26.22 -11.10 -26.64
C GLN A 288 -27.36 -10.67 -27.54
N ILE A 289 -27.94 -9.49 -27.36
CA ILE A 289 -28.96 -8.94 -28.25
C ILE A 289 -28.38 -8.68 -29.64
N GLU A 290 -27.22 -7.99 -29.71
CA GLU A 290 -26.56 -7.71 -30.98
C GLU A 290 -26.22 -8.98 -31.78
N GLU A 291 -25.71 -9.99 -31.08
CA GLU A 291 -25.42 -11.31 -31.69
C GLU A 291 -26.70 -12.00 -32.22
N ALA A 292 -27.81 -11.94 -31.48
CA ALA A 292 -29.08 -12.51 -31.88
C ALA A 292 -29.68 -11.78 -33.11
N GLU A 293 -29.61 -10.46 -33.10
CA GLU A 293 -30.06 -9.64 -34.25
C GLU A 293 -29.23 -9.89 -35.52
N SER A 294 -27.91 -10.04 -35.36
CA SER A 294 -27.00 -10.34 -36.47
C SER A 294 -27.31 -11.71 -37.06
N LYS A 295 -27.50 -12.76 -36.25
CA LYS A 295 -27.90 -14.09 -36.71
C LYS A 295 -29.26 -14.07 -37.43
N GLY A 296 -30.24 -13.33 -36.86
CA GLY A 296 -31.55 -13.22 -37.49
C GLY A 296 -31.54 -12.48 -38.83
N LYS A 297 -30.61 -11.56 -39.07
CA LYS A 297 -30.39 -10.90 -40.36
C LYS A 297 -29.80 -11.89 -41.38
N THR A 298 -28.76 -12.62 -41.00
CA THR A 298 -28.11 -13.61 -41.86
C THR A 298 -29.09 -14.69 -42.29
N GLU A 299 -29.90 -15.24 -41.38
CA GLU A 299 -30.93 -16.24 -41.73
C GLU A 299 -32.03 -15.71 -42.65
N ARG A 300 -32.36 -14.42 -42.57
CA ARG A 300 -33.32 -13.79 -43.51
C ARG A 300 -32.72 -13.61 -44.89
N GLU A 301 -31.48 -13.19 -44.98
CA GLU A 301 -30.75 -13.03 -46.24
C GLU A 301 -30.58 -14.39 -46.96
N ASP A 302 -30.22 -15.43 -46.22
CA ASP A 302 -30.10 -16.80 -46.76
C ASP A 302 -31.43 -17.32 -47.29
N ARG A 303 -32.52 -17.15 -46.54
CA ARG A 303 -33.87 -17.57 -47.00
C ARG A 303 -34.33 -16.78 -48.24
N GLN A 304 -33.95 -15.52 -48.34
CA GLN A 304 -34.30 -14.66 -49.49
C GLN A 304 -33.50 -15.06 -50.73
N ASN A 305 -32.24 -15.45 -50.56
CA ASN A 305 -31.40 -15.98 -51.64
C ASN A 305 -31.88 -17.36 -52.11
N ASP A 306 -32.28 -18.25 -51.22
CA ASP A 306 -32.83 -19.54 -51.55
C ASP A 306 -34.14 -19.41 -52.37
N GLN A 307 -35.05 -18.50 -52.01
CA GLN A 307 -36.28 -18.22 -52.75
C GLN A 307 -36.02 -17.63 -54.14
N ILE A 308 -34.98 -16.86 -54.34
CA ILE A 308 -34.58 -16.30 -55.64
C ILE A 308 -34.01 -17.41 -56.53
N CYS A 309 -33.27 -18.37 -56.00
CA CYS A 309 -32.75 -19.51 -56.71
C CYS A 309 -33.88 -20.53 -57.17
N GLU A 310 -34.92 -20.71 -56.36
CA GLU A 310 -36.03 -21.58 -56.69
C GLU A 310 -36.98 -20.97 -57.73
N ASN A 311 -37.11 -19.67 -57.86
CA ASN A 311 -38.01 -19.01 -58.81
C ASN A 311 -37.36 -18.62 -60.15
N GLY A 312 -36.05 -18.90 -60.34
CA GLY A 312 -35.28 -18.56 -61.55
C GLY A 312 -34.89 -19.78 -62.44
N GLY A 313 -35.48 -20.97 -62.20
CA GLY A 313 -35.21 -22.20 -62.94
C GLY A 313 -36.27 -22.51 -64.02
#